data_4cdf982dcd3b76d8af1c1e676a7a4371
#
_entry.id   4cdf982dcd3b76d8af1c1e676a7a4371
#
_cell.length_a   1.000
_cell.length_b   1.000
_cell.length_c   1.000
_cell.angle_alpha   90.00
_cell.angle_beta   90.00
_cell.angle_gamma   90.00
#
_symmetry.space_group_name_H-M   'P 1'
#
loop_
_entity.id
_entity.type
_entity.pdbx_description
1 polymer ?
#
loop_
_entity_poly.entity_id
_entity_poly.type
_entity_poly.pdbx_seq_one_letter_code
_entity_poly.pdbx_strand_id
1 'polypeptide(L)'
;MIYTMSMNLGTIWTNKNTRKPLIAKLPNTFRVVLPLNNSSQQSKSYWGSPTWFLFHTLAEKVHVGFYNTNYAYIWNFIKSVCNNLPCPYCKEHARNYVNKISLHEISTKEKLKQVLYKFHNVSNGHGGSVQQPIKILDKYAKINTKHMFDLFESRFFKSYIGTRQFNDWTKNKLKVEYYSFYNRIRMHIN
;
A
#
# COMPACT_ATOMS: atom_id res chain seq x y z
N MET A 1 1.81 41.73 28.26
CA MET A 1 0.53 41.62 28.96
C MET A 1 -0.16 40.38 28.42
N ILE A 2 -0.09 39.30 29.17
CA ILE A 2 -0.66 37.99 28.77
C ILE A 2 -2.03 37.92 29.45
N TYR A 3 -3.10 37.93 28.65
CA TYR A 3 -4.45 37.70 29.17
C TYR A 3 -4.69 36.19 29.20
N THR A 4 -4.62 35.63 30.41
CA THR A 4 -5.16 34.30 30.67
C THR A 4 -6.65 34.41 30.88
N MET A 5 -7.46 33.97 29.88
CA MET A 5 -8.87 33.75 30.10
C MET A 5 -9.07 32.44 30.86
N SER A 6 -9.31 32.58 32.15
CA SER A 6 -9.85 31.52 33.00
C SER A 6 -11.33 31.31 32.61
N MET A 7 -11.66 30.25 31.92
CA MET A 7 -13.07 29.86 31.72
C MET A 7 -13.56 29.18 32.99
N ASN A 8 -14.41 29.91 33.72
CA ASN A 8 -15.10 29.44 34.92
C ASN A 8 -16.21 28.43 34.49
N LEU A 9 -15.90 27.15 34.59
CA LEU A 9 -16.83 26.03 34.35
C LEU A 9 -17.76 25.82 35.55
N GLY A 10 -18.65 26.79 35.84
CA GLY A 10 -19.44 26.65 37.03
C GLY A 10 -20.74 27.43 37.12
N THR A 11 -21.43 27.69 36.04
CA THR A 11 -22.82 28.16 36.14
C THR A 11 -23.79 27.09 35.76
N ILE A 12 -24.24 26.35 36.81
CA ILE A 12 -25.39 25.45 36.69
C ILE A 12 -26.66 26.34 36.67
N TRP A 13 -27.29 26.49 35.52
CA TRP A 13 -28.59 27.09 35.43
C TRP A 13 -29.65 26.06 35.86
N THR A 14 -30.24 26.24 37.03
CA THR A 14 -31.39 25.43 37.47
C THR A 14 -32.70 26.15 37.02
N ASN A 15 -33.45 25.51 36.19
CA ASN A 15 -34.81 25.96 35.89
C ASN A 15 -35.69 25.67 37.10
N LYS A 16 -36.26 26.73 37.65
CA LYS A 16 -37.10 26.67 38.88
C LYS A 16 -38.33 25.75 38.78
N ASN A 17 -38.69 25.33 37.57
CA ASN A 17 -39.91 24.54 37.33
C ASN A 17 -39.65 23.06 37.03
N THR A 18 -38.41 22.62 36.93
CA THR A 18 -38.10 21.21 36.77
C THR A 18 -36.92 20.87 37.68
N ARG A 19 -37.21 20.09 38.71
CA ARG A 19 -36.22 19.56 39.68
C ARG A 19 -35.22 18.58 39.07
N LYS A 20 -34.97 18.61 37.79
CA LYS A 20 -33.91 17.86 37.13
C LYS A 20 -32.80 18.84 36.72
N PRO A 21 -31.58 18.59 37.15
CA PRO A 21 -30.47 19.36 36.61
C PRO A 21 -30.51 19.16 35.08
N LEU A 22 -30.60 20.25 34.38
CA LEU A 22 -30.24 20.29 32.96
C LEU A 22 -28.73 20.01 32.90
N ILE A 23 -28.37 18.74 33.01
CA ILE A 23 -27.16 18.28 32.38
C ILE A 23 -27.44 18.56 30.91
N ALA A 24 -26.97 19.71 30.47
CA ALA A 24 -26.96 20.00 29.07
C ALA A 24 -26.39 18.76 28.42
N LYS A 25 -27.20 18.04 27.68
CA LYS A 25 -26.71 17.10 26.69
C LYS A 25 -25.85 17.97 25.81
N LEU A 26 -24.55 17.99 26.11
CA LEU A 26 -23.56 18.55 25.20
C LEU A 26 -23.92 17.96 23.84
N PRO A 27 -24.21 18.78 22.87
CA PRO A 27 -24.56 18.26 21.56
C PRO A 27 -23.42 17.31 21.18
N ASN A 28 -23.77 16.17 20.61
CA ASN A 28 -22.86 15.12 20.17
C ASN A 28 -21.77 15.61 19.18
N THR A 29 -21.72 16.90 18.94
CA THR A 29 -20.74 17.61 18.09
C THR A 29 -19.33 17.68 18.69
N PHE A 30 -19.15 17.39 19.99
CA PHE A 30 -17.83 17.30 20.62
C PHE A 30 -17.33 15.85 20.84
N ARG A 31 -17.98 14.87 20.27
CA ARG A 31 -17.24 13.67 19.94
C ARG A 31 -16.29 14.07 18.80
N VAL A 32 -15.12 14.53 19.15
CA VAL A 32 -13.95 14.34 18.31
C VAL A 32 -13.72 12.82 18.30
N VAL A 33 -14.57 12.14 17.54
CA VAL A 33 -14.24 10.85 17.00
C VAL A 33 -13.08 11.18 16.07
N LEU A 34 -11.88 10.96 16.59
CA LEU A 34 -10.74 10.82 15.71
C LEU A 34 -10.94 9.51 14.94
N PRO A 35 -11.43 9.55 13.72
CA PRO A 35 -11.62 8.33 12.93
C PRO A 35 -10.32 8.06 12.21
N LEU A 36 -9.25 7.77 12.92
CA LEU A 36 -7.93 7.78 12.28
C LEU A 36 -7.28 6.43 12.14
N ASN A 37 -7.89 5.36 12.64
CA ASN A 37 -7.24 4.06 12.50
C ASN A 37 -7.87 3.10 11.49
N ASN A 38 -9.08 3.34 11.01
CA ASN A 38 -9.70 2.42 10.04
C ASN A 38 -9.37 2.76 8.57
N SER A 39 -9.02 4.01 8.25
CA SER A 39 -8.69 4.41 6.88
C SER A 39 -7.34 3.87 6.40
N SER A 40 -6.36 3.73 7.30
CA SER A 40 -5.03 3.22 6.93
C SER A 40 -5.01 1.70 6.66
N GLN A 41 -5.82 0.94 7.37
CA GLN A 41 -5.90 -0.51 7.19
C GLN A 41 -6.72 -0.88 5.94
N GLN A 42 -7.79 -0.16 5.68
CA GLN A 42 -8.58 -0.32 4.45
C GLN A 42 -7.76 0.11 3.22
N SER A 43 -6.93 1.13 3.33
CA SER A 43 -6.04 1.55 2.26
C SER A 43 -4.95 0.52 1.92
N LYS A 44 -4.42 -0.20 2.91
CA LYS A 44 -3.40 -1.24 2.68
C LYS A 44 -3.94 -2.40 1.84
N SER A 45 -5.11 -2.92 2.14
CA SER A 45 -5.72 -4.00 1.36
C SER A 45 -6.10 -3.53 -0.05
N TYR A 46 -6.46 -2.26 -0.21
CA TYR A 46 -6.90 -1.69 -1.47
C TYR A 46 -5.79 -1.67 -2.53
N TRP A 47 -4.57 -1.31 -2.17
CA TRP A 47 -3.43 -1.23 -3.08
C TRP A 47 -2.42 -2.38 -2.90
N GLY A 48 -2.32 -2.96 -1.70
CA GLY A 48 -1.33 -3.98 -1.38
C GLY A 48 -1.58 -5.29 -2.12
N SER A 49 -2.82 -5.80 -2.14
CA SER A 49 -3.16 -7.00 -2.89
C SER A 49 -2.87 -6.87 -4.39
N PRO A 50 -3.29 -5.80 -5.08
CA PRO A 50 -2.91 -5.58 -6.48
C PRO A 50 -1.40 -5.51 -6.72
N THR A 51 -0.65 -4.95 -5.77
CA THR A 51 0.82 -4.90 -5.87
C THR A 51 1.43 -6.29 -5.83
N TRP A 52 0.99 -7.14 -4.90
CA TRP A 52 1.45 -8.53 -4.84
C TRP A 52 1.00 -9.36 -6.04
N PHE A 53 -0.22 -9.13 -6.55
CA PHE A 53 -0.67 -9.75 -7.80
C PHE A 53 0.24 -9.39 -8.96
N LEU A 54 0.59 -8.11 -9.10
CA LEU A 54 1.52 -7.67 -10.13
C LEU A 54 2.88 -8.38 -10.00
N PHE A 55 3.52 -8.33 -8.83
CA PHE A 55 4.85 -8.88 -8.63
C PHE A 55 4.92 -10.39 -8.89
N HIS A 56 4.00 -11.15 -8.31
CA HIS A 56 4.00 -12.60 -8.47
C HIS A 56 3.60 -13.02 -9.89
N THR A 57 2.68 -12.30 -10.54
CA THR A 57 2.30 -12.61 -11.94
C THR A 57 3.45 -12.29 -12.90
N LEU A 58 4.21 -11.23 -12.69
CA LEU A 58 5.44 -10.95 -13.46
C LEU A 58 6.43 -12.11 -13.33
N ALA A 59 6.70 -12.56 -12.10
CA ALA A 59 7.62 -13.67 -11.87
C ALA A 59 7.11 -14.98 -12.48
N GLU A 60 5.78 -15.19 -12.51
CA GLU A 60 5.18 -16.41 -13.05
C GLU A 60 5.10 -16.42 -14.58
N LYS A 61 4.63 -15.33 -15.19
CA LYS A 61 4.15 -15.34 -16.56
C LYS A 61 5.08 -14.72 -17.60
N VAL A 62 6.08 -13.94 -17.17
CA VAL A 62 7.06 -13.38 -18.13
C VAL A 62 7.80 -14.52 -18.85
N HIS A 63 7.91 -14.40 -20.17
CA HIS A 63 8.62 -15.38 -21.00
C HIS A 63 10.06 -15.52 -20.53
N VAL A 64 10.53 -16.76 -20.39
CA VAL A 64 11.86 -17.05 -19.84
C VAL A 64 12.98 -16.40 -20.66
N GLY A 65 12.88 -16.42 -22.00
CA GLY A 65 13.87 -15.78 -22.86
C GLY A 65 13.98 -14.27 -22.64
N PHE A 66 12.83 -13.60 -22.47
CA PHE A 66 12.84 -12.16 -22.13
C PHE A 66 13.37 -11.92 -20.72
N TYR A 67 12.96 -12.74 -19.76
CA TYR A 67 13.42 -12.61 -18.38
C TYR A 67 14.95 -12.70 -18.27
N ASN A 68 15.56 -13.70 -18.88
CA ASN A 68 17.00 -13.96 -18.77
C ASN A 68 17.88 -12.77 -19.21
N THR A 69 17.38 -11.96 -20.13
CA THR A 69 18.10 -10.76 -20.61
C THR A 69 17.62 -9.46 -19.97
N ASN A 70 16.48 -9.48 -19.25
CA ASN A 70 15.84 -8.27 -18.70
C ASN A 70 15.51 -8.37 -17.19
N TYR A 71 16.03 -9.35 -16.46
CA TYR A 71 15.71 -9.52 -15.03
C TYR A 71 16.06 -8.28 -14.19
N ALA A 72 17.18 -7.62 -14.50
CA ALA A 72 17.55 -6.38 -13.82
C ALA A 72 16.54 -5.23 -14.08
N TYR A 73 16.03 -5.14 -15.31
CA TYR A 73 14.99 -4.16 -15.67
C TYR A 73 13.68 -4.42 -14.91
N ILE A 74 13.24 -5.69 -14.86
CA ILE A 74 12.04 -6.09 -14.10
C ILE A 74 12.23 -5.82 -12.61
N TRP A 75 13.40 -6.13 -12.07
CA TRP A 75 13.70 -5.87 -10.66
C TRP A 75 13.73 -4.38 -10.31
N ASN A 76 14.31 -3.56 -11.19
CA ASN A 76 14.32 -2.12 -10.99
C ASN A 76 12.90 -1.53 -10.97
N PHE A 77 12.00 -2.04 -11.80
CA PHE A 77 10.58 -1.65 -11.73
C PHE A 77 9.95 -2.07 -10.40
N ILE A 78 10.17 -3.29 -9.92
CA ILE A 78 9.69 -3.75 -8.60
C ILE A 78 10.23 -2.86 -7.49
N LYS A 79 11.53 -2.52 -7.52
CA LYS A 79 12.16 -1.58 -6.57
C LYS A 79 11.53 -0.20 -6.63
N SER A 80 11.23 0.30 -7.82
CA SER A 80 10.56 1.60 -7.99
C SER A 80 9.18 1.60 -7.35
N VAL A 81 8.36 0.56 -7.56
CA VAL A 81 7.07 0.42 -6.89
C VAL A 81 7.25 0.36 -5.37
N CYS A 82 8.19 -0.43 -4.86
CA CYS A 82 8.47 -0.54 -3.42
C CYS A 82 8.90 0.79 -2.79
N ASN A 83 9.70 1.59 -3.51
CA ASN A 83 10.14 2.91 -3.08
C ASN A 83 9.02 3.97 -3.10
N ASN A 84 7.89 3.62 -3.69
CA ASN A 84 6.76 4.51 -3.87
C ASN A 84 5.44 3.92 -3.33
N LEU A 85 5.49 3.10 -2.27
CA LEU A 85 4.26 2.61 -1.63
C LEU A 85 3.51 3.74 -0.92
N PRO A 86 2.15 3.73 -0.95
CA PRO A 86 1.33 4.80 -0.34
C PRO A 86 1.46 4.90 1.19
N CYS A 87 1.92 3.86 1.84
CA CYS A 87 2.12 3.79 3.29
C CYS A 87 3.62 4.01 3.61
N PRO A 88 4.01 5.05 4.34
CA PRO A 88 5.42 5.33 4.67
C PRO A 88 6.13 4.19 5.37
N TYR A 89 5.49 3.60 6.36
CA TYR A 89 5.99 2.45 7.09
C TYR A 89 6.20 1.25 6.17
N CYS A 90 5.20 0.94 5.31
CA CYS A 90 5.32 -0.14 4.34
C CYS A 90 6.42 0.12 3.30
N LYS A 91 6.57 1.38 2.87
CA LYS A 91 7.63 1.81 1.95
C LYS A 91 9.01 1.60 2.54
N GLU A 92 9.22 2.00 3.79
CA GLU A 92 10.49 1.82 4.47
C GLU A 92 10.88 0.33 4.58
N HIS A 93 9.96 -0.51 5.05
CA HIS A 93 10.18 -1.95 5.14
C HIS A 93 10.47 -2.58 3.77
N ALA A 94 9.67 -2.22 2.76
CA ALA A 94 9.85 -2.73 1.41
C ALA A 94 11.21 -2.32 0.83
N ARG A 95 11.59 -1.05 0.95
CA ARG A 95 12.87 -0.51 0.51
C ARG A 95 14.04 -1.23 1.19
N ASN A 96 13.96 -1.42 2.51
CA ASN A 96 14.99 -2.10 3.27
C ASN A 96 15.16 -3.57 2.86
N TYR A 97 14.05 -4.23 2.47
CA TYR A 97 14.09 -5.59 1.95
C TYR A 97 14.72 -5.64 0.55
N VAL A 98 14.16 -4.91 -0.42
CA VAL A 98 14.58 -5.01 -1.82
C VAL A 98 16.00 -4.51 -2.07
N ASN A 99 16.53 -3.61 -1.23
CA ASN A 99 17.90 -3.12 -1.36
C ASN A 99 18.95 -4.12 -0.86
N LYS A 100 18.58 -5.13 -0.10
CA LYS A 100 19.48 -6.22 0.33
C LYS A 100 19.62 -7.32 -0.72
N ILE A 101 18.71 -7.35 -1.70
CA ILE A 101 18.70 -8.40 -2.72
C ILE A 101 19.65 -8.02 -3.85
N SER A 102 20.62 -8.88 -4.09
CA SER A 102 21.56 -8.76 -5.22
C SER A 102 20.93 -9.24 -6.53
N LEU A 103 21.46 -8.80 -7.65
CA LEU A 103 20.98 -9.25 -8.97
C LEU A 103 21.18 -10.76 -9.18
N HIS A 104 22.19 -11.37 -8.55
CA HIS A 104 22.41 -12.82 -8.61
C HIS A 104 21.26 -13.60 -7.99
N GLU A 105 20.62 -13.07 -6.92
CA GLU A 105 19.49 -13.71 -6.23
C GLU A 105 18.19 -13.68 -7.02
N ILE A 106 18.15 -12.92 -8.12
CA ILE A 106 16.97 -12.82 -8.99
C ILE A 106 17.33 -13.14 -10.47
N SER A 107 18.46 -13.77 -10.71
CA SER A 107 18.97 -14.02 -12.06
C SER A 107 18.15 -15.03 -12.87
N THR A 108 17.29 -15.82 -12.23
CA THR A 108 16.29 -16.70 -12.89
C THR A 108 14.89 -16.42 -12.38
N LYS A 109 13.86 -16.82 -13.14
CA LYS A 109 12.47 -16.70 -12.73
C LYS A 109 12.17 -17.41 -11.41
N GLU A 110 12.74 -18.59 -11.23
CA GLU A 110 12.58 -19.41 -10.02
C GLU A 110 13.16 -18.68 -8.80
N LYS A 111 14.34 -18.09 -8.96
CA LYS A 111 14.94 -17.25 -7.92
C LYS A 111 14.07 -16.03 -7.59
N LEU A 112 13.58 -15.33 -8.62
CA LEU A 112 12.66 -14.20 -8.40
C LEU A 112 11.39 -14.63 -7.65
N LYS A 113 10.77 -15.76 -8.04
CA LYS A 113 9.59 -16.32 -7.34
C LYS A 113 9.90 -16.56 -5.86
N GLN A 114 11.06 -17.13 -5.54
CA GLN A 114 11.48 -17.40 -4.16
C GLN A 114 11.72 -16.10 -3.37
N VAL A 115 12.40 -15.13 -3.96
CA VAL A 115 12.64 -13.83 -3.33
C VAL A 115 11.31 -13.13 -3.03
N LEU A 116 10.39 -13.07 -4.00
CA LEU A 116 9.09 -12.43 -3.82
C LEU A 116 8.20 -13.18 -2.82
N TYR A 117 8.24 -14.50 -2.80
CA TYR A 117 7.54 -15.30 -1.80
C TYR A 117 8.01 -14.99 -0.38
N LYS A 118 9.33 -14.99 -0.15
CA LYS A 118 9.92 -14.63 1.15
C LYS A 118 9.57 -13.20 1.53
N PHE A 119 9.68 -12.26 0.58
CA PHE A 119 9.34 -10.87 0.80
C PHE A 119 7.87 -10.68 1.19
N HIS A 120 6.94 -11.37 0.51
CA HIS A 120 5.52 -11.32 0.84
C HIS A 120 5.25 -11.83 2.26
N ASN A 121 5.86 -12.95 2.65
CA ASN A 121 5.70 -13.50 4.00
C ASN A 121 6.32 -12.61 5.09
N VAL A 122 7.47 -11.99 4.84
CA VAL A 122 8.02 -10.97 5.75
C VAL A 122 7.05 -9.80 5.91
N SER A 123 6.47 -9.32 4.80
CA SER A 123 5.48 -8.23 4.83
C SER A 123 4.20 -8.62 5.57
N ASN A 124 3.75 -9.86 5.45
CA ASN A 124 2.62 -10.41 6.21
C ASN A 124 2.91 -10.38 7.71
N GLY A 125 4.09 -10.82 8.13
CA GLY A 125 4.52 -10.78 9.53
C GLY A 125 4.50 -9.37 10.11
N HIS A 126 5.01 -8.39 9.39
CA HIS A 126 4.94 -6.97 9.79
C HIS A 126 3.52 -6.41 9.85
N GLY A 127 2.61 -6.95 9.04
CA GLY A 127 1.20 -6.56 9.01
C GLY A 127 0.28 -7.32 9.95
N GLY A 128 0.81 -8.27 10.73
CA GLY A 128 0.03 -9.16 11.59
C GLY A 128 -0.81 -10.20 10.82
N SER A 129 -0.49 -10.42 9.54
CA SER A 129 -1.15 -11.42 8.70
C SER A 129 -0.42 -12.76 8.74
N VAL A 130 -1.16 -13.85 8.51
CA VAL A 130 -0.60 -15.20 8.51
C VAL A 130 0.34 -15.40 7.32
N GLN A 131 1.47 -16.04 7.57
CA GLN A 131 2.38 -16.48 6.52
C GLN A 131 1.70 -17.55 5.65
N GLN A 132 1.92 -17.46 4.35
CA GLN A 132 1.31 -18.36 3.38
C GLN A 132 2.27 -19.47 3.00
N PRO A 133 1.80 -20.69 2.74
CA PRO A 133 2.62 -21.77 2.21
C PRO A 133 3.03 -21.49 0.76
N ILE A 134 4.14 -22.06 0.32
CA ILE A 134 4.69 -21.82 -1.03
C ILE A 134 3.67 -22.18 -2.15
N LYS A 135 2.80 -23.15 -1.92
CA LYS A 135 1.74 -23.55 -2.84
C LYS A 135 0.80 -22.40 -3.23
N ILE A 136 0.76 -21.30 -2.44
CA ILE A 136 -0.02 -20.11 -2.80
C ILE A 136 0.42 -19.51 -4.15
N LEU A 137 1.62 -19.77 -4.60
CA LEU A 137 2.14 -19.26 -5.86
C LEU A 137 1.43 -19.84 -7.08
N ASP A 138 0.87 -21.05 -6.98
CA ASP A 138 0.19 -21.74 -8.09
C ASP A 138 -0.99 -20.94 -8.67
N LYS A 139 -1.62 -20.11 -7.83
CA LYS A 139 -2.74 -19.27 -8.27
C LYS A 139 -2.35 -18.23 -9.33
N TYR A 140 -1.08 -17.80 -9.34
CA TYR A 140 -0.63 -16.74 -10.25
C TYR A 140 -0.50 -17.20 -11.70
N ALA A 141 -0.35 -18.50 -11.93
CA ALA A 141 -0.38 -19.09 -13.29
C ALA A 141 -1.73 -18.87 -14.00
N LYS A 142 -2.82 -18.77 -13.23
CA LYS A 142 -4.19 -18.65 -13.76
C LYS A 142 -4.68 -17.20 -13.89
N ILE A 143 -3.90 -16.23 -13.45
CA ILE A 143 -4.32 -14.81 -13.44
C ILE A 143 -4.35 -14.27 -14.87
N ASN A 144 -5.42 -13.55 -15.21
CA ASN A 144 -5.49 -12.76 -16.43
C ASN A 144 -4.54 -11.57 -16.32
N THR A 145 -3.55 -11.53 -17.18
CA THR A 145 -2.45 -10.55 -17.13
C THR A 145 -2.94 -9.12 -17.37
N LYS A 146 -3.84 -8.92 -18.36
CA LYS A 146 -4.41 -7.60 -18.62
C LYS A 146 -5.19 -7.10 -17.39
N HIS A 147 -6.07 -7.95 -16.85
CA HIS A 147 -6.85 -7.60 -15.66
C HIS A 147 -5.94 -7.25 -14.46
N MET A 148 -4.83 -7.96 -14.29
CA MET A 148 -3.86 -7.67 -13.23
C MET A 148 -3.26 -6.28 -13.37
N PHE A 149 -2.84 -5.88 -14.59
CA PHE A 149 -2.31 -4.54 -14.84
C PHE A 149 -3.36 -3.45 -14.60
N ASP A 150 -4.57 -3.63 -15.11
CA ASP A 150 -5.69 -2.69 -14.93
C ASP A 150 -6.04 -2.53 -13.43
N LEU A 151 -6.04 -3.63 -12.69
CA LEU A 151 -6.31 -3.62 -11.25
C LEU A 151 -5.22 -2.90 -10.47
N PHE A 152 -3.94 -3.17 -10.77
CA PHE A 152 -2.82 -2.47 -10.15
C PHE A 152 -2.91 -0.96 -10.42
N GLU A 153 -3.04 -0.57 -11.67
CA GLU A 153 -3.12 0.83 -12.08
C GLU A 153 -4.25 1.57 -11.35
N SER A 154 -5.47 1.00 -11.46
CA SER A 154 -6.67 1.66 -10.91
C SER A 154 -6.62 1.80 -9.39
N ARG A 155 -6.07 0.83 -8.66
CA ARG A 155 -6.06 0.86 -7.20
C ARG A 155 -4.81 1.49 -6.63
N PHE A 156 -3.64 1.15 -7.16
CA PHE A 156 -2.39 1.68 -6.65
C PHE A 156 -2.32 3.20 -6.77
N PHE A 157 -2.60 3.76 -7.95
CA PHE A 157 -2.53 5.22 -8.15
C PHE A 157 -3.69 6.00 -7.51
N LYS A 158 -4.84 5.37 -7.27
CA LYS A 158 -5.91 6.00 -6.48
C LYS A 158 -5.56 6.12 -4.99
N SER A 159 -4.73 5.23 -4.46
CA SER A 159 -4.33 5.23 -3.04
C SER A 159 -3.54 6.48 -2.63
N TYR A 160 -3.03 7.26 -3.57
CA TYR A 160 -2.33 8.51 -3.30
C TYR A 160 -3.25 9.73 -3.18
N ILE A 161 -4.53 9.58 -3.47
CA ILE A 161 -5.49 10.69 -3.38
C ILE A 161 -5.67 11.04 -1.89
N GLY A 162 -5.39 12.30 -1.55
CA GLY A 162 -5.54 12.81 -0.17
C GLY A 162 -4.36 12.52 0.77
N THR A 163 -3.28 11.88 0.31
CA THR A 163 -2.08 11.71 1.11
C THR A 163 -1.14 12.90 0.92
N ARG A 164 -0.85 13.64 2.01
CA ARG A 164 0.11 14.77 2.00
C ARG A 164 1.55 14.39 1.60
N GLN A 165 1.86 13.10 1.58
CA GLN A 165 3.23 12.59 1.41
C GLN A 165 3.62 12.31 -0.03
N PHE A 166 2.67 12.39 -0.96
CA PHE A 166 2.93 12.20 -2.37
C PHE A 166 2.47 13.44 -3.13
N ASN A 167 3.43 14.21 -3.60
CA ASN A 167 3.12 15.26 -4.54
C ASN A 167 2.76 14.65 -5.92
N ASP A 168 1.98 15.37 -6.69
CA ASP A 168 1.56 14.94 -8.03
C ASP A 168 2.74 14.65 -8.95
N TRP A 169 3.88 15.30 -8.76
CA TRP A 169 5.09 15.08 -9.53
C TRP A 169 5.62 13.63 -9.36
N THR A 170 5.76 13.14 -8.12
CA THR A 170 6.24 11.78 -7.85
C THR A 170 5.25 10.73 -8.38
N LYS A 171 3.96 10.99 -8.21
CA LYS A 171 2.90 10.12 -8.75
C LYS A 171 2.96 10.05 -10.27
N ASN A 172 3.10 11.20 -10.94
CA ASN A 172 3.16 11.26 -12.40
C ASN A 172 4.44 10.61 -12.93
N LYS A 173 5.58 10.81 -12.27
CA LYS A 173 6.83 10.12 -12.59
C LYS A 173 6.67 8.60 -12.54
N LEU A 174 6.09 8.09 -11.47
CA LEU A 174 5.84 6.65 -11.32
C LEU A 174 4.84 6.12 -12.36
N LYS A 175 3.83 6.91 -12.73
CA LYS A 175 2.91 6.55 -13.81
C LYS A 175 3.62 6.43 -15.16
N VAL A 176 4.47 7.38 -15.49
CA VAL A 176 5.26 7.33 -16.74
C VAL A 176 6.13 6.08 -16.76
N GLU A 177 6.81 5.77 -15.65
CA GLU A 177 7.62 4.56 -15.51
C GLU A 177 6.78 3.28 -15.64
N TYR A 178 5.60 3.25 -15.02
CA TYR A 178 4.65 2.14 -15.14
C TYR A 178 4.21 1.91 -16.58
N TYR A 179 3.80 2.95 -17.30
CA TYR A 179 3.37 2.80 -18.68
C TYR A 179 4.51 2.40 -19.62
N SER A 180 5.70 2.92 -19.41
CA SER A 180 6.90 2.50 -20.13
C SER A 180 7.19 1.01 -19.89
N PHE A 181 7.14 0.59 -18.63
CA PHE A 181 7.30 -0.82 -18.26
C PHE A 181 6.20 -1.70 -18.88
N TYR A 182 4.93 -1.33 -18.73
CA TYR A 182 3.79 -2.06 -19.29
C TYR A 182 3.91 -2.24 -20.80
N ASN A 183 4.19 -1.17 -21.54
CA ASN A 183 4.30 -1.21 -23.00
C ASN A 183 5.43 -2.14 -23.44
N ARG A 184 6.52 -2.20 -22.71
CA ARG A 184 7.65 -3.08 -23.03
C ARG A 184 7.35 -4.54 -22.68
N ILE A 185 6.70 -4.80 -21.54
CA ILE A 185 6.55 -6.18 -21.05
C ILE A 185 5.34 -6.91 -21.61
N ARG A 186 4.27 -6.20 -21.99
CA ARG A 186 3.00 -6.80 -22.43
C ARG A 186 3.12 -7.77 -23.60
N MET A 187 4.15 -7.62 -24.42
CA MET A 187 4.45 -8.53 -25.55
C MET A 187 5.23 -9.78 -25.14
N HIS A 188 5.67 -9.83 -23.88
CA HIS A 188 6.53 -10.89 -23.35
C HIS A 188 5.93 -11.57 -22.10
N ILE A 189 4.63 -11.43 -21.91
CA ILE A 189 3.91 -12.01 -20.77
C ILE A 189 2.60 -12.65 -21.26
N ASN A 190 2.33 -13.89 -20.80
CA ASN A 190 1.15 -14.67 -21.18
C ASN A 190 -0.11 -14.27 -20.39
#